data_c87d0ae2af5690b88179f5fc94ca8c54
#
_entry.id   c87d0ae2af5690b88179f5fc94ca8c54
#
_cell.length_a   1.000
_cell.length_b   1.000
_cell.length_c   1.000
_cell.angle_alpha   90.00
_cell.angle_beta   90.00
_cell.angle_gamma   90.00
#
_symmetry.space_group_name_H-M   'P 1'
#
loop_
_entity.id
_entity.type
_entity.pdbx_description
1 polymer ?
#
loop_
_entity_poly.entity_id
_entity_poly.type
_entity_poly.pdbx_seq_one_letter_code
_entity_poly.pdbx_strand_id
1 'polypeptide(L)'
;MPARDLQQQLDSLREQLDKNPPLSLEERNDLNKLAEQIDVQIKVENATQDTSLVDNVNLAVERFEVEHPTLAGTLRNIVQTLGNIGI
;
A
#
# COMPACT_ATOMS: atom_id res chain seq x y z
N MET A 1 -17.59 -1.98 1.38
CA MET A 1 -17.01 -1.94 2.72
C MET A 1 -15.53 -1.59 2.61
N PRO A 2 -15.04 -0.73 3.48
CA PRO A 2 -13.64 -0.26 3.37
C PRO A 2 -12.60 -1.37 3.40
N ALA A 3 -12.80 -2.39 4.23
CA ALA A 3 -11.83 -3.49 4.31
C ALA A 3 -11.75 -4.28 3.01
N ARG A 4 -12.87 -4.43 2.31
CA ARG A 4 -12.89 -5.12 1.02
C ARG A 4 -12.18 -4.30 -0.04
N ASP A 5 -12.40 -3.00 -0.04
CA ASP A 5 -11.73 -2.10 -0.99
C ASP A 5 -10.24 -2.11 -0.76
N LEU A 6 -9.81 -2.09 0.49
CA LEU A 6 -8.41 -2.13 0.85
C LEU A 6 -7.78 -3.47 0.42
N GLN A 7 -8.51 -4.58 0.61
CA GLN A 7 -8.04 -5.89 0.17
C GLN A 7 -7.84 -5.94 -1.35
N GLN A 8 -8.79 -5.40 -2.10
CA GLN A 8 -8.68 -5.36 -3.56
C GLN A 8 -7.48 -4.53 -4.01
N GLN A 9 -7.27 -3.40 -3.36
CA GLN A 9 -6.13 -2.54 -3.66
C GLN A 9 -4.81 -3.20 -3.31
N LEU A 10 -4.77 -3.94 -2.21
CA LEU A 10 -3.58 -4.70 -1.82
C LEU A 10 -3.31 -5.80 -2.86
N ASP A 11 -4.35 -6.49 -3.31
CA ASP A 11 -4.21 -7.54 -4.33
C ASP A 11 -3.67 -6.94 -5.63
N SER A 12 -4.14 -5.75 -6.01
CA SER A 12 -3.64 -5.04 -7.18
C SER A 12 -2.15 -4.70 -7.04
N LEU A 13 -1.75 -4.25 -5.85
CA LEU A 13 -0.35 -3.93 -5.59
C LEU A 13 0.52 -5.17 -5.73
N ARG A 14 0.10 -6.28 -5.13
CA ARG A 14 0.85 -7.54 -5.21
C ARG A 14 0.92 -8.06 -6.64
N GLU A 15 -0.15 -7.92 -7.41
CA GLU A 15 -0.17 -8.31 -8.81
C GLU A 15 0.84 -7.50 -9.62
N GLN A 16 0.91 -6.21 -9.37
CA GLN A 16 1.88 -5.36 -10.04
C GLN A 16 3.31 -5.75 -9.69
N LEU A 17 3.56 -6.11 -8.44
CA LEU A 17 4.88 -6.59 -8.02
C LEU A 17 5.23 -7.92 -8.67
N ASP A 18 4.26 -8.80 -8.85
CA ASP A 18 4.46 -10.10 -9.48
C ASP A 18 4.81 -9.99 -10.96
N LYS A 19 4.43 -8.90 -11.61
CA LYS A 19 4.74 -8.66 -13.02
C LYS A 19 6.20 -8.24 -13.22
N ASN A 20 7.00 -8.29 -12.18
CA ASN A 20 8.42 -7.98 -12.23
C ASN A 20 8.72 -6.59 -12.81
N PRO A 21 8.17 -5.52 -12.21
CA PRO A 21 8.53 -4.19 -12.63
C PRO A 21 10.02 -3.95 -12.41
N PRO A 22 10.63 -2.99 -13.11
CA PRO A 22 12.07 -2.74 -12.99
C PRO A 22 12.41 -2.03 -11.68
N LEU A 23 12.23 -2.73 -10.57
CA LEU A 23 12.52 -2.24 -9.24
C LEU A 23 13.83 -2.81 -8.74
N SER A 24 14.58 -2.01 -7.96
CA SER A 24 15.73 -2.52 -7.24
C SER A 24 15.26 -3.52 -6.17
N LEU A 25 16.19 -4.33 -5.69
CA LEU A 25 15.89 -5.28 -4.62
C LEU A 25 15.40 -4.56 -3.37
N GLU A 26 16.03 -3.43 -3.04
CA GLU A 26 15.64 -2.61 -1.89
C GLU A 26 14.22 -2.06 -2.06
N GLU A 27 13.89 -1.53 -3.24
CA GLU A 27 12.55 -1.02 -3.54
C GLU A 27 11.51 -2.11 -3.42
N ARG A 28 11.80 -3.27 -3.96
CA ARG A 28 10.90 -4.42 -3.90
C ARG A 28 10.67 -4.87 -2.47
N ASN A 29 11.73 -4.93 -1.66
CA ASN A 29 11.63 -5.31 -0.26
C ASN A 29 10.78 -4.30 0.53
N ASP A 30 10.96 -3.02 0.28
CA ASP A 30 10.19 -1.97 0.95
C ASP A 30 8.71 -2.09 0.62
N LEU A 31 8.39 -2.33 -0.64
CA LEU A 31 6.99 -2.51 -1.07
C LEU A 31 6.38 -3.78 -0.51
N ASN A 32 7.14 -4.86 -0.42
CA ASN A 32 6.65 -6.10 0.20
C ASN A 32 6.36 -5.91 1.67
N LYS A 33 7.22 -5.19 2.39
CA LYS A 33 6.97 -4.87 3.81
C LYS A 33 5.71 -4.05 3.97
N LEU A 34 5.53 -3.06 3.11
CA LEU A 34 4.37 -2.19 3.14
C LEU A 34 3.09 -3.00 2.88
N ALA A 35 3.12 -3.89 1.89
CA ALA A 35 1.99 -4.78 1.59
C ALA A 35 1.65 -5.65 2.80
N GLU A 36 2.66 -6.16 3.49
CA GLU A 36 2.45 -6.98 4.67
C GLU A 36 1.81 -6.17 5.81
N GLN A 37 2.24 -4.94 6.02
CA GLN A 37 1.65 -4.05 7.02
C GLN A 37 0.18 -3.77 6.72
N ILE A 38 -0.15 -3.55 5.46
CA ILE A 38 -1.53 -3.34 5.02
C ILE A 38 -2.36 -4.60 5.28
N ASP A 39 -1.83 -5.77 4.96
CA ASP A 39 -2.50 -7.05 5.17
C ASP A 39 -2.82 -7.27 6.65
N VAL A 40 -1.87 -6.98 7.53
CA VAL A 40 -2.08 -7.08 8.98
C VAL A 40 -3.20 -6.14 9.41
N GLN A 41 -3.22 -4.92 8.90
CA GLN A 41 -4.24 -3.94 9.24
C GLN A 41 -5.63 -4.43 8.83
N ILE A 42 -5.74 -5.10 7.70
CA ILE A 42 -7.01 -5.67 7.22
C ILE A 42 -7.48 -6.79 8.15
N LYS A 43 -6.56 -7.65 8.58
CA LYS A 43 -6.89 -8.85 9.36
C LYS A 43 -7.23 -8.57 10.81
N VAL A 44 -6.75 -7.47 11.37
CA VAL A 44 -6.98 -7.13 12.76
C VAL A 44 -8.14 -6.14 12.84
N GLU A 45 -9.36 -6.68 13.05
CA GLU A 45 -10.60 -5.90 12.98
C GLU A 45 -10.65 -4.73 13.95
N ASN A 46 -10.08 -4.88 15.12
CA ASN A 46 -10.15 -3.87 16.16
C ASN A 46 -8.83 -3.13 16.35
N ALA A 47 -7.93 -3.25 15.39
CA ALA A 47 -6.66 -2.54 15.47
C ALA A 47 -6.90 -1.05 15.37
N THR A 48 -6.31 -0.30 16.29
CA THR A 48 -6.21 1.13 16.13
C THR A 48 -5.38 1.41 14.89
N GLN A 49 -5.86 2.27 14.01
CA GLN A 49 -5.10 2.57 12.83
C GLN A 49 -3.79 3.24 13.21
N ASP A 50 -2.73 2.73 12.62
CA ASP A 50 -1.41 3.24 12.84
C ASP A 50 -1.14 4.37 11.85
N THR A 51 -0.98 5.60 12.36
CA THR A 51 -0.67 6.74 11.52
C THR A 51 0.65 6.54 10.79
N SER A 52 1.56 5.72 11.35
CA SER A 52 2.82 5.37 10.69
C SER A 52 2.60 4.65 9.38
N LEU A 53 1.56 3.80 9.29
CA LEU A 53 1.27 3.09 8.05
C LEU A 53 0.87 4.07 6.95
N VAL A 54 -0.01 5.04 7.27
CA VAL A 54 -0.42 6.06 6.30
C VAL A 54 0.79 6.87 5.85
N ASP A 55 1.62 7.29 6.78
CA ASP A 55 2.82 8.05 6.48
C ASP A 55 3.77 7.26 5.59
N ASN A 56 3.96 5.98 5.88
CA ASN A 56 4.84 5.12 5.09
C ASN A 56 4.31 4.94 3.67
N VAL A 57 3.01 4.78 3.49
CA VAL A 57 2.41 4.67 2.15
C VAL A 57 2.58 5.99 1.40
N ASN A 58 2.36 7.13 2.07
CA ASN A 58 2.57 8.44 1.45
C ASN A 58 4.02 8.65 0.98
N LEU A 59 4.98 8.24 1.81
CA LEU A 59 6.39 8.31 1.43
C LEU A 59 6.68 7.43 0.21
N ALA A 60 6.07 6.26 0.14
CA ALA A 60 6.21 5.38 -1.01
C ALA A 60 5.62 6.02 -2.26
N VAL A 61 4.47 6.68 -2.16
CA VAL A 61 3.89 7.41 -3.28
C VAL A 61 4.90 8.43 -3.83
N GLU A 62 5.47 9.24 -2.95
CA GLU A 62 6.45 10.25 -3.36
C GLU A 62 7.68 9.62 -4.01
N ARG A 63 8.15 8.52 -3.44
CA ARG A 63 9.34 7.83 -3.93
C ARG A 63 9.15 7.25 -5.33
N PHE A 64 7.99 6.67 -5.61
CA PHE A 64 7.74 5.95 -6.86
C PHE A 64 6.99 6.76 -7.91
N GLU A 65 6.49 7.94 -7.58
CA GLU A 65 5.63 8.73 -8.45
C GLU A 65 6.26 9.04 -9.80
N VAL A 66 7.55 9.31 -9.83
CA VAL A 66 8.25 9.72 -11.06
C VAL A 66 8.54 8.54 -11.95
N GLU A 67 9.11 7.46 -11.40
CA GLU A 67 9.59 6.33 -12.18
C GLU A 67 8.56 5.22 -12.36
N HIS A 68 7.62 5.11 -11.42
CA HIS A 68 6.62 4.03 -11.39
C HIS A 68 5.25 4.60 -11.10
N PRO A 69 4.68 5.41 -12.01
CA PRO A 69 3.42 6.11 -11.74
C PRO A 69 2.24 5.17 -11.50
N THR A 70 2.23 3.99 -12.11
CA THR A 70 1.15 3.01 -11.88
C THR A 70 1.17 2.50 -10.45
N LEU A 71 2.36 2.15 -9.94
CA LEU A 71 2.50 1.75 -8.53
C LEU A 71 2.12 2.87 -7.60
N ALA A 72 2.58 4.09 -7.87
CA ALA A 72 2.25 5.25 -7.05
C ALA A 72 0.75 5.51 -7.03
N GLY A 73 0.07 5.33 -8.16
CA GLY A 73 -1.39 5.47 -8.23
C GLY A 73 -2.12 4.47 -7.35
N THR A 74 -1.67 3.21 -7.37
CA THR A 74 -2.23 2.17 -6.52
C THR A 74 -2.01 2.50 -5.04
N LEU A 75 -0.82 2.93 -4.68
CA LEU A 75 -0.50 3.32 -3.30
C LEU A 75 -1.32 4.51 -2.85
N ARG A 76 -1.55 5.49 -3.74
CA ARG A 76 -2.39 6.65 -3.45
C ARG A 76 -3.83 6.22 -3.15
N ASN A 77 -4.36 5.27 -3.90
CA ASN A 77 -5.69 4.73 -3.65
C ASN A 77 -5.75 4.05 -2.29
N ILE A 78 -4.70 3.35 -1.92
CA ILE A 78 -4.61 2.71 -0.59
C ILE A 78 -4.65 3.76 0.52
N VAL A 79 -3.91 4.85 0.36
CA VAL A 79 -3.92 5.96 1.33
C VAL A 79 -5.33 6.53 1.49
N GLN A 80 -6.03 6.75 0.38
CA GLN A 80 -7.39 7.29 0.43
C GLN A 80 -8.33 6.35 1.16
N THR A 81 -8.21 5.05 0.90
CA THR A 81 -9.04 4.05 1.57
C THR A 81 -8.74 3.99 3.07
N LEU A 82 -7.47 4.05 3.44
CA LEU A 82 -7.07 4.09 4.85
C LEU A 82 -7.65 5.31 5.55
N GLY A 83 -7.64 6.47 4.88
CA GLY A 83 -8.26 7.68 5.40
C GLY A 83 -9.76 7.54 5.59
N ASN A 84 -10.45 6.83 4.69
CA ASN A 84 -11.89 6.61 4.77
C ASN A 84 -12.28 5.66 5.90
N ILE A 85 -11.35 4.81 6.34
CA ILE A 85 -11.60 3.88 7.45
C ILE A 85 -11.65 4.59 8.80
N GLY A 86 -11.20 5.83 8.87
CA GLY A 86 -11.40 6.63 10.06
C GLY A 86 -10.14 7.00 10.82
N ILE A 87 -9.12 7.30 10.12
CA ILE A 87 -7.94 7.91 10.76
C ILE A 87 -8.20 9.39 11.00
#